data_6a07fb86b0f5545b7d496ca57b4739ab
#
_entry.id   6a07fb86b0f5545b7d496ca57b4739ab
#
_cell.length_a   1.000
_cell.length_b   1.000
_cell.length_c   1.000
_cell.angle_alpha   90.00
_cell.angle_beta   90.00
_cell.angle_gamma   90.00
#
_symmetry.space_group_name_H-M   'P 1'
#
loop_
_entity.id
_entity.type
_entity.pdbx_description
1 polymer ?
#
loop_
_entity_poly.entity_id
_entity_poly.type
_entity_poly.pdbx_seq_one_letter_code
_entity_poly.pdbx_strand_id
1 'polypeptide(L)'
;MKKKRWQPTILAFAFWLPASTFASNDLYGPLRSYAQSPMQVVSHTNHLRSGFSLPSEYKEAYGSATIASVWAHTDEYALDYYHNQLEIGAKWQVSSQWQWELNYRWVFAADNHLDGLTESFHDLFGIGQNGRDKVDKNRFYISMPQYDVLEDGFEGQTIANNLSTYVQYQILQNERHGLSLGGSLYYNKVAHGTFKGSNFEQGVQLNYSYLYGAHAFYSMFGMTFRSDDRALLDLPYRHNTAAMAGGYRYAPWENHHFIVEYHWYQGSTEGPAEFADTSNEIVMGYRYLMGNSALEIMAIENARNMDNSTDIAFTIGYRYLLSSDSESEFL
;
A
#
# COMPACT_ATOMS: atom_id res chain seq x y z
N MET A 1 35.50 13.54 -26.71
CA MET A 1 34.46 12.59 -26.37
C MET A 1 33.10 13.32 -26.36
N LYS A 2 32.20 13.01 -27.32
CA LYS A 2 30.90 13.69 -27.44
C LYS A 2 29.88 12.94 -26.61
N LYS A 3 29.32 13.57 -25.52
CA LYS A 3 28.22 13.04 -24.74
C LYS A 3 26.94 13.01 -25.59
N LYS A 4 26.44 11.81 -25.89
CA LYS A 4 25.13 11.60 -26.50
C LYS A 4 24.07 11.92 -25.42
N ARG A 5 23.30 12.97 -25.61
CA ARG A 5 22.07 13.25 -24.83
C ARG A 5 20.96 12.31 -25.35
N TRP A 6 20.50 11.43 -24.49
CA TRP A 6 19.25 10.70 -24.71
C TRP A 6 18.08 11.65 -24.45
N GLN A 7 17.20 11.80 -25.44
CA GLN A 7 15.89 12.42 -25.24
C GLN A 7 14.85 11.28 -25.17
N PRO A 8 14.06 11.16 -24.10
CA PRO A 8 12.97 10.20 -24.07
C PRO A 8 11.85 10.69 -25.00
N THR A 9 11.54 9.92 -26.02
CA THR A 9 10.38 10.13 -26.88
C THR A 9 9.16 9.57 -26.15
N ILE A 10 8.36 10.44 -25.52
CA ILE A 10 7.07 10.07 -24.95
C ILE A 10 6.11 9.83 -26.13
N LEU A 11 5.81 8.57 -26.42
CA LEU A 11 4.72 8.20 -27.33
C LEU A 11 3.38 8.36 -26.55
N ALA A 12 2.69 9.47 -26.82
CA ALA A 12 1.33 9.69 -26.37
C ALA A 12 0.39 8.85 -27.27
N PHE A 13 -0.04 7.68 -26.80
CA PHE A 13 -1.15 6.95 -27.40
C PHE A 13 -2.48 7.59 -26.95
N ALA A 14 -3.03 8.45 -27.79
CA ALA A 14 -4.40 8.93 -27.62
C ALA A 14 -5.37 7.85 -28.12
N PHE A 15 -5.89 7.03 -27.22
CA PHE A 15 -7.01 6.13 -27.50
C PHE A 15 -8.30 6.93 -27.46
N TRP A 16 -8.82 7.27 -28.64
CA TRP A 16 -10.23 7.70 -28.82
C TRP A 16 -11.10 6.43 -28.83
N LEU A 17 -11.66 6.06 -27.66
CA LEU A 17 -12.73 5.08 -27.59
C LEU A 17 -14.05 5.80 -27.30
N PRO A 18 -15.18 5.35 -27.90
CA PRO A 18 -16.46 5.94 -27.64
C PRO A 18 -16.81 5.84 -26.16
N ALA A 19 -17.23 6.97 -25.56
CA ALA A 19 -17.72 7.01 -24.19
C ALA A 19 -19.04 6.23 -24.10
N SER A 20 -18.95 4.95 -23.82
CA SER A 20 -20.10 4.20 -23.32
C SER A 20 -20.45 4.76 -21.95
N THR A 21 -21.67 5.26 -21.81
CA THR A 21 -22.22 5.80 -20.56
C THR A 21 -22.53 4.65 -19.61
N PHE A 22 -21.52 4.00 -19.08
CA PHE A 22 -21.65 3.16 -17.90
C PHE A 22 -21.38 4.04 -16.69
N ALA A 23 -22.44 4.51 -16.03
CA ALA A 23 -22.33 5.00 -14.66
C ALA A 23 -22.05 3.78 -13.76
N SER A 24 -20.81 3.30 -13.76
CA SER A 24 -20.42 2.27 -12.82
C SER A 24 -20.35 2.95 -11.44
N ASN A 25 -21.26 2.58 -10.55
CA ASN A 25 -21.09 2.84 -9.14
C ASN A 25 -19.70 2.31 -8.74
N ASP A 26 -18.81 3.20 -8.32
CA ASP A 26 -17.44 2.83 -7.93
C ASP A 26 -17.46 2.24 -6.52
N LEU A 27 -18.13 1.09 -6.35
CA LEU A 27 -18.36 0.46 -5.06
C LEU A 27 -17.06 0.03 -4.37
N TYR A 28 -16.05 -0.31 -5.16
CA TYR A 28 -14.78 -0.80 -4.62
C TYR A 28 -13.73 0.31 -4.42
N GLY A 29 -13.86 1.48 -5.08
CA GLY A 29 -12.89 2.58 -4.97
C GLY A 29 -11.50 2.22 -5.51
N PRO A 30 -10.42 2.80 -4.95
CA PRO A 30 -9.03 2.49 -5.32
C PRO A 30 -8.65 1.05 -4.93
N LEU A 31 -7.42 0.65 -5.25
CA LEU A 31 -6.88 -0.64 -4.82
C LEU A 31 -6.72 -0.68 -3.29
N ARG A 32 -6.78 -1.89 -2.74
CA ARG A 32 -6.41 -2.08 -1.34
C ARG A 32 -4.94 -2.42 -1.25
N SER A 33 -4.12 -1.39 -1.37
CA SER A 33 -2.68 -1.46 -1.25
C SER A 33 -2.21 -0.84 0.07
N TYR A 34 -1.14 -1.39 0.62
CA TYR A 34 -0.45 -0.86 1.80
C TYR A 34 1.01 -0.64 1.46
N ALA A 35 1.62 0.35 2.10
CA ALA A 35 3.04 0.60 1.95
C ALA A 35 3.85 -0.65 2.29
N GLN A 36 4.76 -1.02 1.41
CA GLN A 36 5.64 -2.18 1.56
C GLN A 36 7.07 -1.78 1.93
N SER A 37 7.38 -0.50 1.92
CA SER A 37 8.68 0.02 2.32
C SER A 37 9.01 -0.33 3.78
N PRO A 38 10.28 -0.62 4.11
CA PRO A 38 10.69 -1.22 5.38
C PRO A 38 10.17 -0.50 6.63
N MET A 39 10.25 0.83 6.63
CA MET A 39 9.84 1.63 7.79
C MET A 39 8.33 1.87 7.83
N GLN A 40 7.65 1.87 6.68
CA GLN A 40 6.22 2.09 6.57
C GLN A 40 5.42 0.83 6.89
N VAL A 41 5.96 -0.36 6.62
CA VAL A 41 5.25 -1.63 6.83
C VAL A 41 4.99 -1.92 8.30
N VAL A 42 5.84 -1.42 9.20
CA VAL A 42 5.78 -1.63 10.66
C VAL A 42 5.08 -0.51 11.43
N SER A 43 4.61 0.51 10.74
CA SER A 43 4.00 1.71 11.31
C SER A 43 2.65 1.99 10.63
N HIS A 44 1.83 2.85 11.23
CA HIS A 44 0.63 3.34 10.55
C HIS A 44 1.00 4.25 9.39
N THR A 45 0.52 3.89 8.22
CA THR A 45 0.65 4.69 7.02
C THR A 45 -0.72 4.86 6.38
N ASN A 46 -1.14 6.11 6.17
CA ASN A 46 -2.40 6.37 5.48
C ASN A 46 -2.29 5.87 4.03
N HIS A 47 -3.27 5.09 3.58
CA HIS A 47 -3.35 4.57 2.22
C HIS A 47 -4.50 5.21 1.45
N LEU A 48 -4.46 5.12 0.13
CA LEU A 48 -5.48 5.71 -0.74
C LEU A 48 -6.86 5.08 -0.48
N ARG A 49 -7.86 5.93 -0.26
CA ARG A 49 -9.27 5.54 -0.04
C ARG A 49 -10.18 6.34 -0.96
N SER A 50 -11.37 5.80 -1.21
CA SER A 50 -12.42 6.53 -1.90
C SER A 50 -12.91 7.72 -1.06
N GLY A 51 -13.14 8.85 -1.73
CA GLY A 51 -13.89 9.97 -1.15
C GLY A 51 -15.38 9.71 -1.03
N PHE A 52 -15.88 8.61 -1.62
CA PHE A 52 -17.26 8.15 -1.50
C PHE A 52 -17.39 7.14 -0.35
N SER A 53 -18.49 7.21 0.39
CA SER A 53 -18.88 6.15 1.30
C SER A 53 -19.53 4.99 0.53
N LEU A 54 -19.43 3.79 1.08
CA LEU A 54 -20.13 2.63 0.58
C LEU A 54 -21.66 2.88 0.72
N PRO A 55 -22.49 2.52 -0.26
CA PRO A 55 -23.94 2.61 -0.09
C PRO A 55 -24.44 1.77 1.09
N SER A 56 -25.50 2.23 1.76
CA SER A 56 -25.97 1.64 3.03
C SER A 56 -26.45 0.21 2.93
N GLU A 57 -26.86 -0.20 1.74
CA GLU A 57 -27.27 -1.56 1.42
C GLU A 57 -26.12 -2.56 1.32
N TYR A 58 -24.87 -2.10 1.37
CA TYR A 58 -23.70 -2.97 1.26
C TYR A 58 -22.81 -2.91 2.49
N LYS A 59 -22.27 -4.07 2.84
CA LYS A 59 -21.09 -4.23 3.70
C LYS A 59 -20.02 -4.89 2.85
N GLU A 60 -18.77 -4.52 3.06
CA GLU A 60 -17.64 -5.11 2.34
C GLU A 60 -16.81 -5.97 3.28
N ALA A 61 -16.53 -7.21 2.90
CA ALA A 61 -15.49 -8.04 3.48
C ALA A 61 -14.34 -8.20 2.48
N TYR A 62 -13.11 -8.22 2.94
CA TYR A 62 -11.95 -8.33 2.07
C TYR A 62 -10.80 -9.07 2.73
N GLY A 63 -9.90 -9.59 1.89
CA GLY A 63 -8.64 -10.16 2.29
C GLY A 63 -7.61 -10.05 1.18
N SER A 64 -6.34 -10.00 1.55
CA SER A 64 -5.25 -9.98 0.59
C SER A 64 -4.03 -10.74 1.11
N ALA A 65 -3.20 -11.19 0.17
CA ALA A 65 -1.88 -11.74 0.42
C ALA A 65 -0.86 -10.99 -0.43
N THR A 66 0.22 -10.53 0.19
CA THR A 66 1.33 -9.82 -0.45
C THR A 66 2.62 -10.58 -0.21
N ILE A 67 3.46 -10.64 -1.22
CA ILE A 67 4.85 -11.07 -1.13
C ILE A 67 5.72 -9.89 -1.55
N ALA A 68 6.76 -9.59 -0.78
CA ALA A 68 7.62 -8.43 -1.02
C ALA A 68 9.09 -8.77 -0.80
N SER A 69 9.93 -8.09 -1.56
CA SER A 69 11.37 -8.12 -1.46
C SER A 69 11.89 -6.77 -1.02
N VAL A 70 12.77 -6.76 -0.03
CA VAL A 70 13.45 -5.57 0.49
C VAL A 70 14.93 -5.72 0.22
N TRP A 71 15.46 -4.77 -0.55
CA TRP A 71 16.86 -4.67 -0.84
C TRP A 71 17.33 -3.22 -0.68
N ALA A 72 18.29 -3.00 0.18
CA ALA A 72 18.97 -1.72 0.33
C ALA A 72 20.44 -1.95 0.72
N HIS A 73 21.34 -1.21 0.12
CA HIS A 73 22.74 -1.28 0.43
C HIS A 73 23.40 0.09 0.33
N THR A 74 23.59 0.72 1.47
CA THR A 74 24.22 2.04 1.61
C THR A 74 25.47 1.96 2.47
N ASP A 75 26.20 3.06 2.60
CA ASP A 75 27.34 3.15 3.52
C ASP A 75 26.91 3.08 5.00
N GLU A 76 25.63 3.34 5.31
CA GLU A 76 25.11 3.43 6.67
C GLU A 76 24.34 2.17 7.09
N TYR A 77 23.73 1.45 6.16
CA TYR A 77 22.96 0.23 6.46
C TYR A 77 22.86 -0.72 5.27
N ALA A 78 22.53 -1.97 5.56
CA ALA A 78 22.18 -2.99 4.59
C ALA A 78 20.90 -3.71 5.02
N LEU A 79 19.95 -3.82 4.09
CA LEU A 79 18.71 -4.61 4.23
C LEU A 79 18.65 -5.61 3.10
N ASP A 80 18.45 -6.88 3.43
CA ASP A 80 18.31 -7.95 2.46
C ASP A 80 17.39 -9.01 3.05
N TYR A 81 16.09 -8.86 2.83
CA TYR A 81 15.10 -9.80 3.36
C TYR A 81 13.81 -9.79 2.55
N TYR A 82 12.98 -10.80 2.80
CA TYR A 82 11.64 -10.92 2.25
C TYR A 82 10.62 -10.79 3.37
N HIS A 83 9.50 -10.15 3.06
CA HIS A 83 8.34 -10.24 3.93
C HIS A 83 7.09 -10.64 3.15
N ASN A 84 6.24 -11.37 3.83
CA ASN A 84 4.92 -11.74 3.36
C ASN A 84 3.89 -11.07 4.26
N GLN A 85 2.77 -10.66 3.69
CA GLN A 85 1.70 -9.99 4.42
C GLN A 85 0.38 -10.69 4.15
N LEU A 86 -0.38 -10.93 5.20
CA LEU A 86 -1.78 -11.32 5.12
C LEU A 86 -2.64 -10.22 5.73
N GLU A 87 -3.73 -9.90 5.07
CA GLU A 87 -4.71 -8.92 5.51
C GLU A 87 -6.11 -9.49 5.44
N ILE A 88 -6.92 -9.19 6.45
CA ILE A 88 -8.37 -9.39 6.43
C ILE A 88 -9.06 -8.18 7.05
N GLY A 89 -10.25 -7.85 6.57
CA GLY A 89 -11.00 -6.75 7.15
C GLY A 89 -12.42 -6.65 6.63
N ALA A 90 -13.13 -5.70 7.19
CA ALA A 90 -14.49 -5.38 6.80
C ALA A 90 -14.75 -3.87 6.87
N LYS A 91 -15.67 -3.41 6.03
CA LYS A 91 -16.09 -2.01 5.95
C LYS A 91 -17.61 -1.98 5.85
N TRP A 92 -18.25 -1.10 6.61
CA TRP A 92 -19.70 -0.93 6.60
C TRP A 92 -20.11 0.49 6.91
N GLN A 93 -21.27 0.87 6.42
CA GLN A 93 -21.86 2.15 6.74
C GLN A 93 -22.63 2.05 8.06
N VAL A 94 -22.40 3.00 8.97
CA VAL A 94 -23.07 3.10 10.27
C VAL A 94 -24.28 4.04 10.19
N SER A 95 -24.18 5.07 9.37
CA SER A 95 -25.25 6.01 9.04
C SER A 95 -25.00 6.61 7.66
N SER A 96 -25.90 7.46 7.16
CA SER A 96 -25.76 8.11 5.86
C SER A 96 -24.45 8.90 5.67
N GLN A 97 -23.81 9.30 6.78
CA GLN A 97 -22.58 10.11 6.76
C GLN A 97 -21.37 9.39 7.36
N TRP A 98 -21.57 8.30 8.09
CA TRP A 98 -20.49 7.63 8.82
C TRP A 98 -20.28 6.21 8.31
N GLN A 99 -19.04 5.92 7.95
CA GLN A 99 -18.57 4.60 7.57
C GLN A 99 -17.47 4.15 8.51
N TRP A 100 -17.48 2.88 8.85
CA TRP A 100 -16.47 2.26 9.69
C TRP A 100 -15.74 1.16 8.92
N GLU A 101 -14.45 0.99 9.25
CA GLU A 101 -13.60 -0.08 8.73
C GLU A 101 -12.79 -0.67 9.87
N LEU A 102 -12.69 -1.99 9.90
CA LEU A 102 -11.82 -2.75 10.80
C LEU A 102 -10.90 -3.62 9.95
N ASN A 103 -9.61 -3.63 10.29
CA ASN A 103 -8.59 -4.32 9.53
C ASN A 103 -7.59 -5.00 10.47
N TYR A 104 -7.23 -6.25 10.15
CA TYR A 104 -6.14 -6.98 10.78
C TYR A 104 -5.10 -7.30 9.72
N ARG A 105 -3.81 -7.05 10.02
CA ARG A 105 -2.69 -7.28 9.14
C ARG A 105 -1.56 -7.96 9.88
N TRP A 106 -1.07 -9.06 9.32
CA TRP A 106 0.08 -9.81 9.80
C TRP A 106 1.17 -9.81 8.74
N VAL A 107 2.35 -9.33 9.12
CA VAL A 107 3.56 -9.30 8.29
C VAL A 107 4.61 -10.21 8.93
N PHE A 108 5.21 -11.07 8.15
CA PHE A 108 6.18 -12.05 8.63
C PHE A 108 7.30 -12.28 7.61
N ALA A 109 8.49 -12.57 8.13
CA ALA A 109 9.67 -12.89 7.34
C ALA A 109 9.55 -14.34 6.85
N ALA A 110 9.50 -14.57 5.56
CA ALA A 110 9.60 -15.90 4.97
C ALA A 110 10.08 -15.80 3.53
N ASP A 111 10.91 -16.75 3.12
CA ASP A 111 11.36 -16.83 1.74
C ASP A 111 10.17 -16.98 0.79
N ASN A 112 10.12 -16.12 -0.20
CA ASN A 112 9.07 -16.07 -1.21
C ASN A 112 9.62 -16.24 -2.64
N HIS A 113 10.91 -16.54 -2.75
CA HIS A 113 11.64 -16.81 -3.99
C HIS A 113 11.54 -15.67 -5.04
N LEU A 114 11.37 -14.43 -4.59
CA LEU A 114 11.23 -13.28 -5.49
C LEU A 114 12.53 -12.88 -6.21
N ASP A 115 13.71 -13.32 -5.76
CA ASP A 115 14.99 -12.93 -6.37
C ASP A 115 15.01 -13.12 -7.88
N GLY A 116 14.66 -14.32 -8.35
CA GLY A 116 14.65 -14.62 -9.78
C GLY A 116 13.60 -13.80 -10.56
N LEU A 117 12.47 -13.51 -9.94
CA LEU A 117 11.42 -12.69 -10.55
C LEU A 117 11.82 -11.21 -10.58
N THR A 118 12.42 -10.71 -9.50
CA THR A 118 12.93 -9.33 -9.39
C THR A 118 14.03 -9.08 -10.43
N GLU A 119 15.04 -9.95 -10.49
CA GLU A 119 16.10 -9.86 -11.49
C GLU A 119 15.53 -9.85 -12.92
N SER A 120 14.58 -10.76 -13.22
CA SER A 120 13.93 -10.84 -14.53
C SER A 120 13.11 -9.60 -14.86
N PHE A 121 12.43 -9.03 -13.87
CA PHE A 121 11.65 -7.81 -14.02
C PHE A 121 12.56 -6.60 -14.30
N HIS A 122 13.62 -6.44 -13.52
CA HIS A 122 14.60 -5.38 -13.72
C HIS A 122 15.28 -5.48 -15.09
N ASP A 123 15.66 -6.67 -15.51
CA ASP A 123 16.25 -6.90 -16.85
C ASP A 123 15.27 -6.54 -17.96
N LEU A 124 13.99 -6.88 -17.82
CA LEU A 124 12.94 -6.57 -18.80
C LEU A 124 12.74 -5.06 -18.99
N PHE A 125 12.80 -4.30 -17.89
CA PHE A 125 12.58 -2.85 -17.89
C PHE A 125 13.87 -2.04 -17.94
N GLY A 126 15.04 -2.68 -17.95
CA GLY A 126 16.36 -2.02 -17.97
C GLY A 126 16.69 -1.29 -16.67
N ILE A 127 16.13 -1.75 -15.54
CA ILE A 127 16.39 -1.24 -14.20
C ILE A 127 17.69 -1.87 -13.66
N GLY A 128 18.52 -1.07 -13.00
CA GLY A 128 19.78 -1.58 -12.42
C GLY A 128 19.53 -2.49 -11.22
N GLN A 129 20.34 -3.54 -11.05
CA GLN A 129 20.20 -4.51 -9.94
C GLN A 129 20.70 -3.99 -8.58
N ASN A 130 21.27 -2.80 -8.51
CA ASN A 130 21.84 -2.16 -7.30
C ASN A 130 22.74 -3.10 -6.46
N GLY A 131 23.51 -3.98 -7.13
CA GLY A 131 24.43 -4.90 -6.49
C GLY A 131 23.82 -6.19 -5.92
N ARG A 132 22.52 -6.41 -6.06
CA ARG A 132 21.81 -7.61 -5.63
C ARG A 132 22.34 -8.88 -6.30
N ASP A 133 22.76 -8.78 -7.55
CA ASP A 133 23.39 -9.86 -8.35
C ASP A 133 24.72 -10.37 -7.79
N LYS A 134 25.29 -9.71 -6.76
CA LYS A 134 26.60 -10.02 -6.18
C LYS A 134 26.55 -10.66 -4.81
N VAL A 135 25.35 -10.86 -4.25
CA VAL A 135 25.14 -11.45 -2.92
C VAL A 135 24.41 -12.78 -3.01
N ASP A 136 24.51 -13.57 -1.94
CA ASP A 136 23.78 -14.83 -1.84
C ASP A 136 22.27 -14.58 -1.79
N LYS A 137 21.49 -15.42 -2.45
CA LYS A 137 20.02 -15.35 -2.49
C LYS A 137 19.41 -15.87 -1.19
N ASN A 138 18.14 -15.51 -0.96
CA ASN A 138 17.32 -15.97 0.16
C ASN A 138 17.89 -15.60 1.53
N ARG A 139 18.44 -14.41 1.67
CA ARG A 139 18.97 -13.92 2.95
C ARG A 139 17.87 -13.24 3.76
N PHE A 140 18.09 -13.23 5.09
CA PHE A 140 17.31 -12.46 6.06
C PHE A 140 18.27 -11.68 6.92
N TYR A 141 18.70 -10.53 6.42
CA TYR A 141 19.80 -9.75 6.97
C TYR A 141 19.44 -8.28 7.13
N ILE A 142 19.73 -7.73 8.31
CA ILE A 142 19.63 -6.30 8.63
C ILE A 142 20.92 -5.89 9.35
N SER A 143 21.59 -4.88 8.85
CA SER A 143 22.76 -4.29 9.48
C SER A 143 22.63 -2.77 9.51
N MET A 144 22.70 -2.18 10.71
CA MET A 144 22.71 -0.74 10.96
C MET A 144 23.76 -0.44 12.04
N PRO A 145 25.06 -0.40 11.70
CA PRO A 145 26.14 -0.34 12.67
C PRO A 145 26.07 0.85 13.65
N GLN A 146 25.58 1.99 13.19
CA GLN A 146 25.42 3.19 14.02
C GLN A 146 24.37 3.06 15.14
N TYR A 147 23.50 2.06 15.05
CA TYR A 147 22.46 1.74 16.05
C TYR A 147 22.73 0.42 16.77
N ASP A 148 23.91 -0.18 16.56
CA ASP A 148 24.29 -1.48 17.10
C ASP A 148 23.31 -2.60 16.71
N VAL A 149 22.69 -2.48 15.53
CA VAL A 149 21.74 -3.46 14.97
C VAL A 149 22.46 -4.35 13.98
N LEU A 150 22.48 -5.63 14.30
CA LEU A 150 22.91 -6.70 13.40
C LEU A 150 22.00 -7.92 13.61
N GLU A 151 21.13 -8.15 12.65
CA GLU A 151 20.18 -9.27 12.66
C GLU A 151 20.43 -10.14 11.43
N ASP A 152 20.61 -11.43 11.65
CA ASP A 152 20.82 -12.44 10.60
C ASP A 152 20.00 -13.70 10.90
N GLY A 153 19.36 -14.25 9.88
CA GLY A 153 18.61 -15.48 10.00
C GLY A 153 17.27 -15.35 10.76
N PHE A 154 16.58 -14.22 10.63
CA PHE A 154 15.27 -14.01 11.28
C PHE A 154 14.07 -14.56 10.47
N GLU A 155 14.31 -15.48 9.55
CA GLU A 155 13.24 -16.19 8.84
C GLU A 155 12.23 -16.81 9.80
N GLY A 156 10.93 -16.78 9.43
CA GLY A 156 9.83 -17.28 10.26
C GLY A 156 9.36 -16.33 11.35
N GLN A 157 10.04 -15.18 11.56
CA GLN A 157 9.64 -14.24 12.59
C GLN A 157 8.52 -13.31 12.11
N THR A 158 7.68 -12.88 13.05
CA THR A 158 6.69 -11.82 12.82
C THR A 158 7.39 -10.46 12.79
N ILE A 159 7.16 -9.70 11.71
CA ILE A 159 7.68 -8.33 11.53
C ILE A 159 6.67 -7.32 12.08
N ALA A 160 5.39 -7.49 11.77
CA ALA A 160 4.30 -6.67 12.30
C ALA A 160 3.04 -7.50 12.49
N ASN A 161 2.29 -7.19 13.54
CA ASN A 161 1.02 -7.83 13.85
C ASN A 161 0.09 -6.75 14.39
N ASN A 162 -0.77 -6.24 13.53
CA ASN A 162 -1.52 -5.03 13.84
C ASN A 162 -3.02 -5.17 13.62
N LEU A 163 -3.74 -4.46 14.46
CA LEU A 163 -5.18 -4.21 14.35
C LEU A 163 -5.37 -2.71 14.14
N SER A 164 -6.14 -2.35 13.12
CA SER A 164 -6.47 -0.96 12.85
C SER A 164 -7.96 -0.76 12.62
N THR A 165 -8.44 0.42 12.97
CA THR A 165 -9.78 0.86 12.63
C THR A 165 -9.72 2.23 11.96
N TYR A 166 -10.66 2.47 11.05
CA TYR A 166 -10.81 3.73 10.36
C TYR A 166 -12.27 4.15 10.35
N VAL A 167 -12.52 5.40 10.69
CA VAL A 167 -13.84 5.99 10.66
C VAL A 167 -13.82 7.14 9.66
N GLN A 168 -14.76 7.13 8.73
CA GLN A 168 -14.90 8.14 7.68
C GLN A 168 -16.19 8.92 7.84
N TYR A 169 -16.10 10.24 7.74
CA TYR A 169 -17.23 11.15 7.66
C TYR A 169 -17.36 11.68 6.23
N GLN A 170 -18.54 11.51 5.63
CA GLN A 170 -18.85 12.00 4.30
C GLN A 170 -19.19 13.48 4.34
N ILE A 171 -18.29 14.31 3.74
CA ILE A 171 -18.49 15.77 3.65
C ILE A 171 -19.36 16.14 2.46
N LEU A 172 -19.05 15.54 1.30
CA LEU A 172 -19.76 15.75 0.04
C LEU A 172 -19.85 14.42 -0.72
N GLN A 173 -21.03 14.11 -1.20
CA GLN A 173 -21.26 13.01 -2.14
C GLN A 173 -22.35 13.39 -3.14
N ASN A 174 -22.01 13.33 -4.42
CA ASN A 174 -22.93 13.45 -5.53
C ASN A 174 -22.53 12.45 -6.63
N GLU A 175 -23.14 12.49 -7.79
CA GLU A 175 -22.90 11.54 -8.89
C GLU A 175 -21.42 11.49 -9.34
N ARG A 176 -20.66 12.56 -9.17
CA ARG A 176 -19.29 12.66 -9.68
C ARG A 176 -18.23 12.90 -8.60
N HIS A 177 -18.58 13.55 -7.51
CA HIS A 177 -17.63 14.02 -6.52
C HIS A 177 -17.92 13.37 -5.17
N GLY A 178 -16.91 12.76 -4.59
CA GLY A 178 -16.88 12.31 -3.21
C GLY A 178 -15.76 13.02 -2.45
N LEU A 179 -16.09 13.58 -1.29
CA LEU A 179 -15.12 14.16 -0.37
C LEU A 179 -15.40 13.68 1.05
N SER A 180 -14.41 13.14 1.70
CA SER A 180 -14.54 12.62 3.05
C SER A 180 -13.32 12.93 3.91
N LEU A 181 -13.56 13.05 5.21
CA LEU A 181 -12.54 13.16 6.25
C LEU A 181 -12.59 11.89 7.11
N GLY A 182 -11.44 11.33 7.47
CA GLY A 182 -11.41 10.16 8.33
C GLY A 182 -10.30 10.18 9.36
N GLY A 183 -10.47 9.32 10.36
CA GLY A 183 -9.50 9.09 11.42
C GLY A 183 -9.21 7.61 11.60
N SER A 184 -7.96 7.29 11.88
CA SER A 184 -7.48 5.94 12.13
C SER A 184 -6.94 5.78 13.54
N LEU A 185 -7.16 4.59 14.11
CA LEU A 185 -6.40 4.09 15.25
C LEU A 185 -5.69 2.81 14.82
N TYR A 186 -4.43 2.70 15.18
CA TYR A 186 -3.57 1.59 14.82
C TYR A 186 -2.85 1.09 16.07
N TYR A 187 -2.88 -0.21 16.28
CA TYR A 187 -2.14 -0.88 17.34
C TYR A 187 -1.37 -2.06 16.76
N ASN A 188 -0.06 -2.03 16.92
CA ASN A 188 0.85 -3.12 16.53
C ASN A 188 1.45 -3.75 17.78
N LYS A 189 1.60 -5.09 17.78
CA LYS A 189 2.28 -5.82 18.85
C LYS A 189 2.95 -7.07 18.31
N VAL A 190 4.27 -7.10 18.44
CA VAL A 190 5.10 -8.28 18.21
C VAL A 190 5.67 -8.75 19.54
N ALA A 191 5.37 -9.98 19.95
CA ALA A 191 5.68 -10.49 21.29
C ALA A 191 7.14 -10.95 21.43
N HIS A 192 7.74 -11.47 20.35
CA HIS A 192 9.04 -12.13 20.37
C HIS A 192 9.85 -11.81 19.11
N GLY A 193 11.16 -12.05 19.18
CA GLY A 193 12.08 -11.96 18.04
C GLY A 193 12.65 -10.56 17.82
N THR A 194 13.32 -10.42 16.69
CA THR A 194 14.00 -9.19 16.23
C THR A 194 13.09 -7.96 16.24
N PHE A 195 11.84 -8.13 15.85
CA PHE A 195 10.88 -7.04 15.72
C PHE A 195 9.97 -6.88 16.95
N LYS A 196 10.38 -7.43 18.11
CA LYS A 196 9.62 -7.32 19.36
C LYS A 196 9.36 -5.87 19.72
N GLY A 197 8.08 -5.55 19.94
CA GLY A 197 7.67 -4.21 20.33
C GLY A 197 6.16 -4.04 20.32
N SER A 198 5.70 -2.88 20.77
CA SER A 198 4.31 -2.47 20.64
C SER A 198 4.25 -0.97 20.42
N ASN A 199 3.38 -0.53 19.51
CA ASN A 199 3.16 0.88 19.25
C ASN A 199 1.67 1.15 19.02
N PHE A 200 1.25 2.33 19.45
CA PHE A 200 -0.08 2.87 19.19
C PHE A 200 0.06 4.17 18.41
N GLU A 201 -0.61 4.22 17.27
CA GLU A 201 -0.53 5.36 16.37
C GLU A 201 -1.93 5.80 15.95
N GLN A 202 -2.03 7.07 15.56
CA GLN A 202 -3.28 7.68 15.12
C GLN A 202 -3.06 8.31 13.75
N GLY A 203 -4.12 8.36 12.94
CA GLY A 203 -4.09 9.00 11.65
C GLY A 203 -5.29 9.89 11.42
N VAL A 204 -5.10 10.94 10.61
CA VAL A 204 -6.18 11.71 10.00
C VAL A 204 -5.96 11.73 8.50
N GLN A 205 -7.04 11.73 7.71
CA GLN A 205 -6.96 11.60 6.28
C GLN A 205 -8.13 12.29 5.59
N LEU A 206 -7.82 13.11 4.58
CA LEU A 206 -8.77 13.69 3.64
C LEU A 206 -8.73 12.88 2.35
N ASN A 207 -9.89 12.44 1.86
CA ASN A 207 -10.02 11.71 0.60
C ASN A 207 -10.92 12.46 -0.36
N TYR A 208 -10.52 12.49 -1.61
CA TYR A 208 -11.32 13.01 -2.69
C TYR A 208 -11.36 12.04 -3.86
N SER A 209 -12.53 11.86 -4.45
CA SER A 209 -12.73 11.07 -5.67
C SER A 209 -13.56 11.81 -6.69
N TYR A 210 -13.23 11.58 -7.96
CA TYR A 210 -13.98 12.11 -9.10
C TYR A 210 -14.29 10.99 -10.10
N LEU A 211 -15.56 10.83 -10.46
CA LEU A 211 -16.04 9.81 -11.39
C LEU A 211 -16.53 10.46 -12.68
N TYR A 212 -16.05 9.92 -13.81
CA TYR A 212 -16.50 10.38 -15.13
C TYR A 212 -16.52 9.22 -16.14
N GLY A 213 -17.70 8.67 -16.39
CA GLY A 213 -17.88 7.52 -17.29
C GLY A 213 -17.02 6.33 -16.85
N ALA A 214 -16.16 5.84 -17.74
CA ALA A 214 -15.24 4.73 -17.45
C ALA A 214 -14.04 5.12 -16.57
N HIS A 215 -13.91 6.37 -16.18
CA HIS A 215 -12.75 6.92 -15.50
C HIS A 215 -13.08 7.25 -14.04
N ALA A 216 -12.15 6.94 -13.14
CA ALA A 216 -12.19 7.42 -11.77
C ALA A 216 -10.81 7.95 -11.36
N PHE A 217 -10.82 9.05 -10.61
CA PHE A 217 -9.63 9.65 -10.03
C PHE A 217 -9.78 9.67 -8.51
N TYR A 218 -8.72 9.34 -7.81
CA TYR A 218 -8.66 9.31 -6.37
C TYR A 218 -7.48 10.14 -5.90
N SER A 219 -7.64 10.83 -4.79
CA SER A 219 -6.54 11.50 -4.11
C SER A 219 -6.72 11.46 -2.60
N MET A 220 -5.61 11.48 -1.92
CA MET A 220 -5.54 11.43 -0.46
C MET A 220 -4.42 12.33 0.04
N PHE A 221 -4.68 13.01 1.15
CA PHE A 221 -3.67 13.59 2.02
C PHE A 221 -3.93 13.12 3.45
N GLY A 222 -2.89 12.63 4.13
CA GLY A 222 -3.01 12.13 5.48
C GLY A 222 -1.81 12.50 6.34
N MET A 223 -2.02 12.46 7.65
CA MET A 223 -0.99 12.60 8.67
C MET A 223 -1.12 11.47 9.68
N THR A 224 0.03 10.97 10.12
CA THR A 224 0.15 9.98 11.20
C THR A 224 0.80 10.63 12.40
N PHE A 225 0.29 10.33 13.59
CA PHE A 225 0.77 10.82 14.88
C PHE A 225 1.19 9.63 15.74
N ARG A 226 2.38 9.69 16.30
CA ARG A 226 2.98 8.68 17.16
C ARG A 226 3.24 9.25 18.54
N SER A 227 2.91 8.50 19.57
CA SER A 227 3.22 8.86 20.96
C SER A 227 4.59 8.35 21.39
N ASP A 228 5.09 7.32 20.70
CA ASP A 228 6.40 6.72 20.96
C ASP A 228 7.39 7.15 19.87
N ASP A 229 8.57 7.56 20.26
CA ASP A 229 9.68 7.94 19.40
C ASP A 229 10.61 6.75 19.06
N ARG A 230 10.30 5.57 19.60
CA ARG A 230 11.03 4.33 19.35
C ARG A 230 10.08 3.28 18.78
N ALA A 231 10.25 2.99 17.51
CA ALA A 231 9.50 1.89 16.93
C ALA A 231 10.43 0.69 16.70
N LEU A 232 10.68 0.34 15.47
CA LEU A 232 11.41 -0.84 15.10
C LEU A 232 12.90 -0.69 15.39
N LEU A 233 13.52 -1.69 16.00
CA LEU A 233 14.98 -1.79 16.22
C LEU A 233 15.58 -0.57 16.93
N ASP A 234 14.84 0.04 17.86
CA ASP A 234 15.25 1.26 18.60
C ASP A 234 15.61 2.47 17.72
N LEU A 235 15.19 2.47 16.46
CA LEU A 235 15.39 3.61 15.56
C LEU A 235 14.54 4.80 16.00
N PRO A 236 15.08 6.03 15.93
CA PRO A 236 14.32 7.22 16.28
C PRO A 236 13.27 7.53 15.20
N TYR A 237 12.00 7.36 15.53
CA TYR A 237 10.87 7.66 14.65
C TYR A 237 10.41 9.10 14.82
N ARG A 238 9.97 9.71 13.71
CA ARG A 238 9.31 11.02 13.75
C ARG A 238 7.96 10.90 14.43
N HIS A 239 7.64 11.81 15.32
CA HIS A 239 6.32 11.88 15.98
C HIS A 239 5.18 12.06 14.96
N ASN A 240 5.44 12.82 13.90
CA ASN A 240 4.44 13.11 12.87
C ASN A 240 5.02 12.84 11.49
N THR A 241 4.22 12.19 10.64
CA THR A 241 4.58 12.00 9.22
C THR A 241 3.37 12.25 8.34
N ALA A 242 3.64 12.79 7.15
CA ALA A 242 2.64 13.02 6.12
C ALA A 242 2.68 11.91 5.07
N ALA A 243 1.52 11.65 4.46
CA ALA A 243 1.38 10.79 3.29
C ALA A 243 0.46 11.44 2.28
N MET A 244 0.74 11.23 1.00
CA MET A 244 -0.10 11.64 -0.13
C MET A 244 -0.20 10.49 -1.12
N ALA A 245 -1.35 10.36 -1.76
CA ALA A 245 -1.50 9.42 -2.86
C ALA A 245 -2.47 9.95 -3.90
N GLY A 246 -2.25 9.54 -5.15
CA GLY A 246 -3.17 9.76 -6.25
C GLY A 246 -3.34 8.47 -7.03
N GLY A 247 -4.56 8.21 -7.51
CA GLY A 247 -4.88 7.02 -8.26
C GLY A 247 -5.78 7.33 -9.45
N TYR A 248 -5.65 6.52 -10.49
CA TYR A 248 -6.47 6.58 -11.67
C TYR A 248 -6.95 5.17 -12.02
N ARG A 249 -8.27 5.03 -12.23
CA ARG A 249 -8.90 3.81 -12.72
C ARG A 249 -9.49 4.06 -14.10
N TYR A 250 -9.25 3.12 -15.00
CA TYR A 250 -9.90 3.01 -16.31
C TYR A 250 -10.66 1.69 -16.41
N ALA A 251 -11.97 1.76 -16.63
CA ALA A 251 -12.86 0.61 -16.77
C ALA A 251 -13.43 0.58 -18.20
N PRO A 252 -12.69 0.08 -19.22
CA PRO A 252 -13.16 0.01 -20.60
C PRO A 252 -14.31 -0.96 -20.79
N TRP A 253 -14.44 -1.94 -19.92
CA TRP A 253 -15.53 -2.91 -19.86
C TRP A 253 -16.07 -3.00 -18.44
N GLU A 254 -17.28 -3.44 -18.29
CA GLU A 254 -17.99 -3.49 -17.00
C GLU A 254 -17.20 -4.23 -15.91
N ASN A 255 -16.57 -5.35 -16.28
CA ASN A 255 -15.89 -6.23 -15.33
C ASN A 255 -14.38 -6.05 -15.26
N HIS A 256 -13.77 -5.17 -16.07
CA HIS A 256 -12.32 -5.05 -16.20
C HIS A 256 -11.86 -3.65 -15.86
N HIS A 257 -11.13 -3.50 -14.77
CA HIS A 257 -10.59 -2.24 -14.29
C HIS A 257 -9.07 -2.28 -14.28
N PHE A 258 -8.46 -1.32 -14.95
CA PHE A 258 -7.02 -1.06 -14.90
C PHE A 258 -6.77 0.13 -13.98
N ILE A 259 -5.89 -0.02 -13.02
CA ILE A 259 -5.69 0.96 -11.95
C ILE A 259 -4.21 1.24 -11.81
N VAL A 260 -3.85 2.51 -11.72
CA VAL A 260 -2.47 2.95 -11.42
C VAL A 260 -2.56 3.95 -10.29
N GLU A 261 -1.71 3.77 -9.28
CA GLU A 261 -1.62 4.65 -8.13
C GLU A 261 -0.17 5.07 -7.91
N TYR A 262 0.00 6.27 -7.38
CA TYR A 262 1.28 6.77 -6.90
C TYR A 262 1.13 7.18 -5.44
N HIS A 263 1.99 6.64 -4.60
CA HIS A 263 2.01 6.90 -3.18
C HIS A 263 3.32 7.59 -2.80
N TRP A 264 3.21 8.63 -2.03
CA TRP A 264 4.32 9.37 -1.43
C TRP A 264 4.19 9.32 0.09
N TYR A 265 5.25 8.90 0.74
CA TYR A 265 5.34 8.84 2.19
C TYR A 265 6.53 9.66 2.67
N GLN A 266 6.31 10.52 3.64
CA GLN A 266 7.41 11.19 4.34
C GLN A 266 8.26 10.15 5.05
N GLY A 267 9.60 10.31 5.08
CA GLY A 267 10.49 9.45 5.82
C GLY A 267 10.09 9.32 7.28
N SER A 268 10.05 8.08 7.77
CA SER A 268 9.51 7.77 9.09
C SER A 268 10.50 8.01 10.22
N THR A 269 11.79 8.12 9.94
CA THR A 269 12.82 8.21 10.97
C THR A 269 13.52 9.57 10.95
N GLU A 270 14.16 9.92 12.06
CA GLU A 270 15.16 10.99 12.18
C GLU A 270 16.60 10.42 12.09
N GLY A 271 16.70 9.11 11.83
CA GLY A 271 17.91 8.32 11.79
C GLY A 271 18.72 8.43 10.50
N PRO A 272 19.18 7.32 9.91
CA PRO A 272 19.98 7.32 8.70
C PRO A 272 19.37 8.17 7.60
N ALA A 273 20.20 8.89 6.85
CA ALA A 273 19.76 9.90 5.89
C ALA A 273 18.72 9.36 4.92
N GLU A 274 18.92 8.15 4.39
CA GLU A 274 18.02 7.52 3.44
C GLU A 274 16.67 7.16 4.06
N PHE A 275 16.60 6.69 5.31
CA PHE A 275 15.34 6.41 6.00
C PHE A 275 14.59 7.69 6.41
N ALA A 276 15.30 8.80 6.52
CA ALA A 276 14.71 10.13 6.73
C ALA A 276 14.16 10.74 5.44
N ASP A 277 14.58 10.22 4.28
CA ASP A 277 14.08 10.60 2.98
C ASP A 277 12.69 10.00 2.70
N THR A 278 12.03 10.52 1.67
CA THR A 278 10.71 10.06 1.27
C THR A 278 10.75 8.68 0.64
N SER A 279 9.77 7.83 0.98
CA SER A 279 9.49 6.61 0.25
C SER A 279 8.40 6.86 -0.79
N ASN A 280 8.51 6.24 -1.96
CA ASN A 280 7.60 6.46 -3.08
C ASN A 280 7.30 5.14 -3.77
N GLU A 281 6.04 4.80 -3.88
CA GLU A 281 5.60 3.55 -4.49
C GLU A 281 4.65 3.82 -5.67
N ILE A 282 4.87 3.14 -6.79
CA ILE A 282 3.92 3.03 -7.89
C ILE A 282 3.21 1.69 -7.76
N VAL A 283 1.89 1.72 -7.77
CA VAL A 283 1.06 0.52 -7.74
C VAL A 283 0.37 0.38 -9.09
N MET A 284 0.61 -0.72 -9.77
CA MET A 284 -0.09 -1.09 -10.99
C MET A 284 -1.01 -2.27 -10.68
N GLY A 285 -2.30 -2.10 -10.92
CA GLY A 285 -3.27 -3.11 -10.56
C GLY A 285 -4.31 -3.37 -11.63
N TYR A 286 -4.83 -4.57 -11.57
CA TYR A 286 -5.96 -5.02 -12.36
C TYR A 286 -7.02 -5.60 -11.43
N ARG A 287 -8.27 -5.17 -11.62
CA ARG A 287 -9.43 -5.69 -10.90
C ARG A 287 -10.40 -6.33 -11.87
N TYR A 288 -10.82 -7.54 -11.56
CA TYR A 288 -11.88 -8.25 -12.26
C TYR A 288 -13.12 -8.38 -11.37
N LEU A 289 -14.26 -7.90 -11.86
CA LEU A 289 -15.55 -7.96 -11.14
C LEU A 289 -16.32 -9.23 -11.49
N MET A 290 -16.88 -9.89 -10.48
CA MET A 290 -17.66 -11.12 -10.57
C MET A 290 -18.93 -10.98 -9.70
N GLY A 291 -19.96 -10.32 -10.23
CA GLY A 291 -21.13 -9.96 -9.43
C GLY A 291 -20.75 -9.08 -8.25
N ASN A 292 -21.02 -9.55 -7.04
CA ASN A 292 -20.68 -8.83 -5.80
C ASN A 292 -19.21 -9.04 -5.35
N SER A 293 -18.38 -9.69 -6.16
CA SER A 293 -16.98 -9.97 -5.84
C SER A 293 -16.04 -9.19 -6.73
N ALA A 294 -14.85 -8.90 -6.24
CA ALA A 294 -13.74 -8.37 -7.01
C ALA A 294 -12.45 -9.14 -6.68
N LEU A 295 -11.77 -9.59 -7.71
CA LEU A 295 -10.40 -10.11 -7.63
C LEU A 295 -9.44 -8.99 -8.04
N GLU A 296 -8.42 -8.73 -7.23
CA GLU A 296 -7.40 -7.71 -7.48
C GLU A 296 -6.02 -8.38 -7.58
N ILE A 297 -5.23 -7.97 -8.56
CA ILE A 297 -3.81 -8.33 -8.70
C ILE A 297 -3.04 -7.03 -8.82
N MET A 298 -1.97 -6.88 -8.04
CA MET A 298 -1.17 -5.66 -7.98
C MET A 298 0.32 -5.99 -8.04
N ALA A 299 1.05 -5.12 -8.72
CA ALA A 299 2.51 -5.01 -8.60
C ALA A 299 2.82 -3.65 -7.97
N ILE A 300 3.68 -3.64 -6.98
CA ILE A 300 4.14 -2.46 -6.25
C ILE A 300 5.63 -2.34 -6.47
N GLU A 301 6.07 -1.20 -6.94
CA GLU A 301 7.46 -0.92 -7.28
C GLU A 301 7.87 0.43 -6.69
N ASN A 302 9.11 0.57 -6.30
CA ASN A 302 9.62 1.87 -5.89
C ASN A 302 9.73 2.82 -7.08
N ALA A 303 9.47 4.10 -6.84
CA ALA A 303 9.56 5.14 -7.87
C ALA A 303 10.79 6.03 -7.69
N ARG A 304 11.29 6.15 -6.47
CA ARG A 304 12.43 6.99 -6.09
C ARG A 304 12.97 6.48 -4.76
N ASN A 305 14.24 6.85 -4.43
CA ASN A 305 14.89 6.48 -3.20
C ASN A 305 14.86 4.96 -2.96
N MET A 306 15.52 4.23 -3.85
CA MET A 306 15.48 2.76 -3.91
C MET A 306 15.85 2.13 -2.55
N ASP A 307 16.81 2.72 -1.84
CA ASP A 307 17.29 2.21 -0.56
C ASP A 307 16.35 2.46 0.63
N ASN A 308 15.28 3.25 0.46
CA ASN A 308 14.21 3.47 1.46
C ASN A 308 12.85 2.97 0.97
N SER A 309 12.80 2.08 0.02
CA SER A 309 11.56 1.59 -0.57
C SER A 309 11.62 0.09 -0.74
N THR A 310 10.47 -0.54 -0.94
CA THR A 310 10.41 -1.93 -1.38
C THR A 310 10.99 -2.07 -2.78
N ASP A 311 11.80 -3.08 -2.99
CA ASP A 311 12.35 -3.36 -4.32
C ASP A 311 11.23 -3.76 -5.29
N ILE A 312 10.44 -4.77 -4.93
CA ILE A 312 9.20 -5.15 -5.61
C ILE A 312 8.26 -5.89 -4.67
N ALA A 313 6.95 -5.70 -4.85
CA ALA A 313 5.96 -6.52 -4.18
C ALA A 313 4.80 -6.89 -5.13
N PHE A 314 4.20 -8.05 -4.89
CA PHE A 314 3.01 -8.52 -5.58
C PHE A 314 1.91 -8.82 -4.57
N THR A 315 0.70 -8.38 -4.88
CA THR A 315 -0.47 -8.61 -4.03
C THR A 315 -1.58 -9.25 -4.85
N ILE A 316 -2.22 -10.26 -4.26
CA ILE A 316 -3.52 -10.76 -4.70
C ILE A 316 -4.54 -10.41 -3.62
N GLY A 317 -5.66 -9.81 -4.01
CA GLY A 317 -6.74 -9.40 -3.12
C GLY A 317 -8.08 -9.92 -3.59
N TYR A 318 -8.96 -10.20 -2.63
CA TYR A 318 -10.35 -10.54 -2.87
C TYR A 318 -11.25 -9.66 -2.02
N ARG A 319 -12.31 -9.13 -2.64
CA ARG A 319 -13.29 -8.25 -1.99
C ARG A 319 -14.69 -8.75 -2.30
N TYR A 320 -15.56 -8.72 -1.31
CA TYR A 320 -16.93 -9.18 -1.42
C TYR A 320 -17.90 -8.18 -0.82
N LEU A 321 -18.93 -7.80 -1.59
CA LEU A 321 -20.01 -6.94 -1.16
C LEU A 321 -21.20 -7.79 -0.71
N LEU A 322 -21.46 -7.78 0.60
CA LEU A 322 -22.66 -8.36 1.19
C LEU A 322 -23.82 -7.37 1.01
N SER A 323 -24.89 -7.77 0.37
CA SER A 323 -26.13 -6.99 0.27
C SER A 323 -27.01 -7.27 1.47
N SER A 324 -27.68 -6.24 2.00
CA SER A 324 -28.69 -6.41 3.08
C SER A 324 -29.86 -7.31 2.67
N ASP A 325 -30.18 -7.40 1.37
CA ASP A 325 -31.24 -8.27 0.87
C ASP A 325 -30.90 -9.77 0.96
N SER A 326 -29.60 -10.12 0.99
CA SER A 326 -29.16 -11.50 1.15
C SER A 326 -29.20 -12.00 2.60
N GLU A 327 -29.27 -11.11 3.60
CA GLU A 327 -29.41 -11.50 5.01
C GLU A 327 -30.80 -12.08 5.32
N SER A 328 -31.83 -11.80 4.49
CA SER A 328 -33.20 -12.29 4.68
C SER A 328 -33.40 -13.74 4.18
N GLU A 329 -32.46 -14.31 3.41
CA GLU A 329 -32.56 -15.69 2.90
C GLU A 329 -31.90 -16.74 3.84
N PHE A 330 -31.16 -16.30 4.88
CA PHE A 330 -30.48 -17.19 5.82
C PHE A 330 -31.07 -17.19 7.25
N LEU A 331 -32.20 -16.51 7.49
CA LEU A 331 -32.99 -16.52 8.73
C LEU A 331 -34.37 -17.15 8.49
#